data_65ef6af81da83c2d5c392cc3a3c69ab9
#
_entry.id   65ef6af81da83c2d5c392cc3a3c69ab9
#
_cell.length_a   1.000
_cell.length_b   1.000
_cell.length_c   1.000
_cell.angle_alpha   90.00
_cell.angle_beta   90.00
_cell.angle_gamma   90.00
#
_symmetry.space_group_name_H-M   'P 1'
#
loop_
_entity.id
_entity.type
_entity.pdbx_description
1 polymer ?
#
loop_
_entity_poly.entity_id
_entity_poly.type
_entity_poly.pdbx_seq_one_letter_code
_entity_poly.pdbx_strand_id
1 'polypeptide(L)'
;MKLWVVCLFILALAGCSQNYTPKPRGYFRIDFPVKTYQHFSSNYPYSFDFPQYGLAIKDSDRIAEPYWMNVEFPKWKCKLHLSYKPINNNVAKFIEDAHILAYKHTIKADAINELLIVKPNQKVYGLVYDIEGNAASSVQFYLTDSVKHFLRGALYFNSQPNKDSLGPAIDFFRKDILHLIETLHWN
;
A
#
# COMPACT_ATOMS: atom_id res chain seq x y z
N MET A 1 -9.41 -63.10 33.73
CA MET A 1 -9.15 -61.82 34.35
C MET A 1 -8.10 -60.96 33.61
N LYS A 2 -7.05 -61.53 33.02
CA LYS A 2 -6.00 -60.72 32.34
C LYS A 2 -6.40 -60.09 31.00
N LEU A 3 -7.29 -60.71 30.23
CA LEU A 3 -7.71 -60.24 28.91
C LEU A 3 -8.60 -58.96 28.98
N TRP A 4 -9.46 -58.90 29.96
CA TRP A 4 -10.35 -57.73 30.16
C TRP A 4 -9.59 -56.46 30.58
N VAL A 5 -8.52 -56.58 31.32
CA VAL A 5 -7.66 -55.48 31.73
C VAL A 5 -6.92 -54.89 30.50
N VAL A 6 -6.47 -55.75 29.58
CA VAL A 6 -5.80 -55.34 28.35
C VAL A 6 -6.77 -54.62 27.41
N CYS A 7 -8.00 -55.10 27.25
CA CYS A 7 -9.02 -54.41 26.45
C CYS A 7 -9.38 -53.03 27.03
N LEU A 8 -9.47 -52.90 28.35
CA LEU A 8 -9.73 -51.61 29.01
C LEU A 8 -8.58 -50.62 28.82
N PHE A 9 -7.33 -51.07 28.79
CA PHE A 9 -6.16 -50.25 28.54
C PHE A 9 -6.08 -49.75 27.07
N ILE A 10 -6.48 -50.57 26.13
CA ILE A 10 -6.53 -50.23 24.70
C ILE A 10 -7.63 -49.17 24.43
N LEU A 11 -8.79 -49.25 25.10
CA LEU A 11 -9.85 -48.26 24.99
C LEU A 11 -9.46 -46.91 25.60
N ALA A 12 -8.60 -46.88 26.62
CA ALA A 12 -8.13 -45.65 27.23
C ALA A 12 -7.13 -44.86 26.34
N LEU A 13 -6.50 -45.52 25.37
CA LEU A 13 -5.59 -44.92 24.41
C LEU A 13 -6.26 -44.33 23.18
N ALA A 14 -7.57 -44.57 22.99
CA ALA A 14 -8.37 -43.89 21.96
C ALA A 14 -8.79 -42.47 22.38
N GLY A 15 -7.83 -41.74 22.96
CA GLY A 15 -8.00 -40.32 23.35
C GLY A 15 -8.30 -39.47 22.13
N CYS A 16 -9.37 -38.70 22.19
CA CYS A 16 -9.82 -37.74 21.18
C CYS A 16 -8.68 -36.91 20.64
N SER A 17 -8.33 -37.07 19.37
CA SER A 17 -7.58 -36.07 18.64
C SER A 17 -8.50 -34.85 18.50
N GLN A 18 -8.32 -33.84 19.33
CA GLN A 18 -8.98 -32.55 19.12
C GLN A 18 -8.45 -32.00 17.81
N ASN A 19 -9.30 -31.93 16.81
CA ASN A 19 -9.02 -31.16 15.59
C ASN A 19 -8.82 -29.70 16.02
N TYR A 20 -7.56 -29.30 16.19
CA TYR A 20 -7.19 -27.93 16.45
C TYR A 20 -7.53 -27.10 15.22
N THR A 21 -8.64 -26.38 15.26
CA THR A 21 -8.94 -25.35 14.26
C THR A 21 -8.22 -24.10 14.71
N PRO A 22 -7.21 -23.61 13.96
CA PRO A 22 -6.54 -22.37 14.30
C PRO A 22 -7.56 -21.24 14.37
N LYS A 23 -7.66 -20.56 15.50
CA LYS A 23 -8.52 -19.38 15.62
C LYS A 23 -7.97 -18.30 14.68
N PRO A 24 -8.83 -17.60 13.92
CA PRO A 24 -8.39 -16.47 13.12
C PRO A 24 -7.68 -15.46 14.02
N ARG A 25 -6.54 -14.94 13.56
CA ARG A 25 -5.80 -13.91 14.30
C ARG A 25 -6.66 -12.65 14.38
N GLY A 26 -6.90 -12.17 15.58
CA GLY A 26 -7.58 -10.89 15.78
C GLY A 26 -6.61 -9.74 15.54
N TYR A 27 -7.10 -8.67 14.92
CA TYR A 27 -6.39 -7.39 14.85
C TYR A 27 -6.73 -6.53 16.06
N PHE A 28 -5.79 -5.68 16.48
CA PHE A 28 -6.14 -4.59 17.38
C PHE A 28 -7.17 -3.70 16.70
N ARG A 29 -8.22 -3.31 17.44
CA ARG A 29 -9.21 -2.39 16.91
C ARG A 29 -8.54 -1.04 16.62
N ILE A 30 -8.56 -0.65 15.36
CA ILE A 30 -8.10 0.65 14.91
C ILE A 30 -9.35 1.46 14.56
N ASP A 31 -9.56 2.57 15.26
CA ASP A 31 -10.65 3.49 14.94
C ASP A 31 -10.15 4.44 13.82
N PHE A 32 -10.65 4.23 12.61
CA PHE A 32 -10.40 5.09 11.48
C PHE A 32 -11.44 6.21 11.40
N PRO A 33 -11.06 7.42 10.96
CA PRO A 33 -11.98 8.52 10.75
C PRO A 33 -12.88 8.27 9.55
N VAL A 34 -13.98 9.01 9.47
CA VAL A 34 -14.79 9.10 8.24
C VAL A 34 -13.94 9.72 7.14
N LYS A 35 -14.03 9.18 5.93
CA LYS A 35 -13.31 9.70 4.76
C LYS A 35 -13.90 11.01 4.31
N THR A 36 -13.13 12.06 4.50
CA THR A 36 -13.37 13.41 4.01
C THR A 36 -12.11 13.91 3.33
N TYR A 37 -12.24 14.64 2.24
CA TYR A 37 -11.12 15.04 1.40
C TYR A 37 -11.02 16.56 1.32
N GLN A 38 -9.84 17.02 0.97
CA GLN A 38 -9.51 18.41 0.68
C GLN A 38 -8.61 18.47 -0.55
N HIS A 39 -8.72 19.56 -1.29
CA HIS A 39 -7.98 19.73 -2.54
C HIS A 39 -6.57 20.25 -2.28
N PHE A 40 -5.56 19.58 -2.84
CA PHE A 40 -4.22 20.09 -2.96
C PHE A 40 -4.08 20.84 -4.28
N SER A 41 -3.93 22.15 -4.19
CA SER A 41 -3.62 23.03 -5.32
C SER A 41 -2.53 23.99 -4.88
N SER A 42 -1.42 23.98 -5.57
CA SER A 42 -0.25 24.80 -5.30
C SER A 42 0.49 25.02 -6.62
N ASN A 43 1.61 25.73 -6.60
CA ASN A 43 2.47 25.90 -7.77
C ASN A 43 3.26 24.60 -8.10
N TYR A 44 2.52 23.47 -8.17
CA TYR A 44 3.01 22.15 -8.53
C TYR A 44 2.47 21.78 -9.93
N PRO A 45 3.18 20.93 -10.69
CA PRO A 45 2.73 20.48 -12.01
C PRO A 45 1.58 19.47 -11.95
N TYR A 46 0.99 19.28 -10.78
CA TYR A 46 -0.14 18.39 -10.53
C TYR A 46 -0.98 18.88 -9.34
N SER A 47 -2.24 18.48 -9.31
CA SER A 47 -3.20 18.71 -8.23
C SER A 47 -4.03 17.44 -8.01
N PHE A 48 -4.54 17.25 -6.79
CA PHE A 48 -5.33 16.07 -6.39
C PHE A 48 -6.08 16.31 -5.09
N ASP A 49 -7.01 15.43 -4.75
CA ASP A 49 -7.67 15.44 -3.44
C ASP A 49 -6.97 14.46 -2.49
N PHE A 50 -6.81 14.88 -1.25
CA PHE A 50 -6.23 14.05 -0.19
C PHE A 50 -7.06 14.15 1.10
N PRO A 51 -6.97 13.15 2.02
CA PRO A 51 -7.76 13.15 3.24
C PRO A 51 -7.51 14.34 4.14
N GLN A 52 -8.57 14.92 4.73
CA GLN A 52 -8.46 16.03 5.68
C GLN A 52 -7.67 15.67 6.95
N TYR A 53 -7.57 14.38 7.29
CA TYR A 53 -6.74 13.87 8.39
C TYR A 53 -5.28 13.64 8.01
N GLY A 54 -4.89 13.98 6.79
CA GLY A 54 -3.52 13.98 6.27
C GLY A 54 -2.93 15.38 6.19
N LEU A 55 -1.62 15.44 6.13
CA LEU A 55 -0.85 16.67 5.97
C LEU A 55 -0.03 16.60 4.68
N ALA A 56 -0.29 17.50 3.73
CA ALA A 56 0.50 17.61 2.51
C ALA A 56 1.73 18.49 2.79
N ILE A 57 2.92 17.88 2.79
CA ILE A 57 4.17 18.53 3.19
C ILE A 57 5.18 18.34 2.07
N LYS A 58 5.91 19.44 1.71
CA LYS A 58 7.04 19.34 0.79
C LYS A 58 8.06 18.35 1.34
N ASP A 59 8.60 17.50 0.48
CA ASP A 59 9.69 16.63 0.89
C ASP A 59 10.96 17.47 1.18
N SER A 60 11.51 17.29 2.37
CA SER A 60 12.70 17.99 2.85
C SER A 60 13.94 17.10 2.90
N ASP A 61 13.87 15.88 2.35
CA ASP A 61 15.04 15.01 2.26
C ASP A 61 16.13 15.68 1.41
N ARG A 62 17.39 15.45 1.75
CA ARG A 62 18.54 16.01 1.04
C ARG A 62 18.60 15.62 -0.44
N ILE A 63 18.00 14.49 -0.80
CA ILE A 63 17.93 13.99 -2.18
C ILE A 63 16.61 14.34 -2.88
N ALA A 64 15.69 15.05 -2.20
CA ALA A 64 14.41 15.41 -2.77
C ALA A 64 14.59 16.37 -3.95
N GLU A 65 13.94 16.06 -5.06
CA GLU A 65 13.90 16.91 -6.23
C GLU A 65 12.71 17.89 -6.17
N PRO A 66 12.66 18.89 -7.06
CA PRO A 66 11.53 19.81 -7.14
C PRO A 66 10.20 19.06 -7.27
N TYR A 67 9.18 19.56 -6.55
CA TYR A 67 7.81 19.02 -6.56
C TYR A 67 7.64 17.63 -5.93
N TRP A 68 8.66 17.13 -5.20
CA TRP A 68 8.46 15.97 -4.34
C TRP A 68 7.74 16.39 -3.07
N MET A 69 6.85 15.53 -2.60
CA MET A 69 6.08 15.79 -1.39
C MET A 69 5.68 14.51 -0.67
N ASN A 70 5.26 14.66 0.58
CA ASN A 70 4.67 13.61 1.37
C ASN A 70 3.25 13.99 1.76
N VAL A 71 2.31 13.04 1.70
CA VAL A 71 1.05 13.12 2.44
C VAL A 71 1.23 12.30 3.71
N GLU A 72 1.39 12.98 4.83
CA GLU A 72 1.70 12.35 6.12
C GLU A 72 0.43 12.11 6.93
N PHE A 73 0.40 10.99 7.63
CA PHE A 73 -0.66 10.58 8.55
C PHE A 73 -0.07 10.30 9.93
N PRO A 74 0.26 11.34 10.74
CA PRO A 74 1.05 11.19 11.96
C PRO A 74 0.42 10.24 12.99
N LYS A 75 -0.91 10.28 13.13
CA LYS A 75 -1.65 9.41 14.07
C LYS A 75 -1.41 7.92 13.79
N TRP A 76 -1.22 7.54 12.53
CA TRP A 76 -1.01 6.14 12.11
C TRP A 76 0.44 5.85 11.73
N LYS A 77 1.34 6.81 11.95
CA LYS A 77 2.76 6.68 11.64
C LYS A 77 3.00 6.17 10.22
N CYS A 78 2.25 6.69 9.26
CA CYS A 78 2.43 6.35 7.86
C CYS A 78 2.47 7.60 6.98
N LYS A 79 3.01 7.44 5.79
CA LYS A 79 3.08 8.49 4.78
C LYS A 79 2.98 7.91 3.37
N LEU A 80 2.35 8.67 2.50
CA LEU A 80 2.44 8.48 1.06
C LEU A 80 3.50 9.41 0.52
N HIS A 81 4.61 8.85 0.07
CA HIS A 81 5.68 9.60 -0.58
C HIS A 81 5.36 9.76 -2.06
N LEU A 82 5.38 11.00 -2.56
CA LEU A 82 5.14 11.36 -3.95
C LEU A 82 6.41 11.95 -4.56
N SER A 83 6.92 11.32 -5.60
CA SER A 83 8.10 11.77 -6.34
C SER A 83 7.71 12.10 -7.78
N TYR A 84 7.92 13.36 -8.16
CA TYR A 84 7.63 13.88 -9.49
C TYR A 84 8.92 13.93 -10.33
N LYS A 85 8.77 13.64 -11.63
CA LYS A 85 9.83 13.78 -12.63
C LYS A 85 9.26 14.42 -13.89
N PRO A 86 9.88 15.48 -14.43
CA PRO A 86 9.56 15.94 -15.77
C PRO A 86 10.06 14.93 -16.79
N ILE A 87 9.24 14.65 -17.81
CA ILE A 87 9.60 13.76 -18.93
C ILE A 87 10.34 14.56 -20.01
N ASN A 88 11.44 14.01 -20.46
CA ASN A 88 12.18 14.50 -21.62
C ASN A 88 12.56 13.30 -22.50
N ASN A 89 11.58 12.76 -23.23
CA ASN A 89 11.70 11.56 -24.09
C ASN A 89 12.21 10.29 -23.36
N ASN A 90 12.04 10.23 -22.03
CA ASN A 90 12.59 9.19 -21.16
C ASN A 90 11.52 8.49 -20.29
N VAL A 91 10.24 8.58 -20.68
CA VAL A 91 9.14 7.97 -19.92
C VAL A 91 9.32 6.47 -19.71
N ALA A 92 9.80 5.75 -20.73
CA ALA A 92 10.02 4.32 -20.65
C ALA A 92 11.00 3.94 -19.52
N LYS A 93 12.06 4.74 -19.34
CA LYS A 93 13.01 4.57 -18.24
C LYS A 93 12.34 4.74 -16.88
N PHE A 94 11.49 5.76 -16.70
CA PHE A 94 10.79 6.00 -15.42
C PHE A 94 9.77 4.90 -15.11
N ILE A 95 9.09 4.37 -16.14
CA ILE A 95 8.18 3.22 -15.99
C ILE A 95 8.98 1.99 -15.55
N GLU A 96 10.10 1.69 -16.20
CA GLU A 96 10.99 0.58 -15.84
C GLU A 96 11.53 0.72 -14.42
N ASP A 97 12.01 1.91 -14.04
CA ASP A 97 12.48 2.20 -12.69
C ASP A 97 11.38 1.98 -11.65
N ALA A 98 10.14 2.41 -11.93
CA ALA A 98 8.99 2.21 -11.05
C ALA A 98 8.64 0.72 -10.89
N HIS A 99 8.67 -0.03 -12.00
CA HIS A 99 8.45 -1.48 -12.00
C HIS A 99 9.54 -2.20 -11.19
N ILE A 100 10.80 -1.91 -11.43
CA ILE A 100 11.93 -2.49 -10.67
C ILE A 100 11.78 -2.21 -9.18
N LEU A 101 11.39 -0.97 -8.80
CA LEU A 101 11.20 -0.60 -7.39
C LEU A 101 10.05 -1.36 -6.74
N ALA A 102 8.94 -1.58 -7.44
CA ALA A 102 7.83 -2.38 -6.94
C ALA A 102 8.23 -3.85 -6.79
N TYR A 103 8.90 -4.42 -7.78
CA TYR A 103 9.30 -5.83 -7.78
C TYR A 103 10.50 -6.17 -6.90
N LYS A 104 11.26 -5.18 -6.39
CA LYS A 104 12.24 -5.42 -5.32
C LYS A 104 11.62 -5.99 -4.04
N HIS A 105 10.32 -5.86 -3.87
CA HIS A 105 9.59 -6.42 -2.73
C HIS A 105 9.25 -7.91 -2.87
N THR A 106 9.44 -8.53 -4.04
CA THR A 106 9.11 -9.95 -4.30
C THR A 106 9.70 -10.93 -3.28
N ILE A 107 10.86 -10.63 -2.69
CA ILE A 107 11.50 -11.50 -1.68
C ILE A 107 10.64 -11.66 -0.42
N LYS A 108 9.78 -10.66 -0.10
CA LYS A 108 8.93 -10.63 1.10
C LYS A 108 7.44 -10.49 0.77
N ALA A 109 7.10 -10.41 -0.51
CA ALA A 109 5.73 -10.36 -0.98
C ALA A 109 5.18 -11.77 -1.17
N ASP A 110 3.91 -11.97 -0.81
CA ASP A 110 3.17 -13.18 -1.13
C ASP A 110 2.60 -13.10 -2.56
N ALA A 111 2.18 -11.89 -2.97
CA ALA A 111 1.70 -11.57 -4.31
C ALA A 111 1.94 -10.09 -4.64
N ILE A 112 1.98 -9.75 -5.92
CA ILE A 112 1.94 -8.38 -6.43
C ILE A 112 0.81 -8.33 -7.46
N ASN A 113 -0.26 -7.61 -7.14
CA ASN A 113 -1.38 -7.41 -8.04
C ASN A 113 -1.23 -6.05 -8.73
N GLU A 114 -1.55 -6.02 -10.00
CA GLU A 114 -1.45 -4.80 -10.83
C GLU A 114 -2.84 -4.32 -11.23
N LEU A 115 -3.11 -3.02 -11.01
CA LEU A 115 -4.31 -2.36 -11.47
C LEU A 115 -3.93 -1.28 -12.49
N LEU A 116 -4.37 -1.47 -13.73
CA LEU A 116 -4.16 -0.51 -14.81
C LEU A 116 -5.04 0.72 -14.63
N ILE A 117 -4.45 1.90 -14.74
CA ILE A 117 -5.12 3.19 -14.73
C ILE A 117 -5.16 3.75 -16.15
N VAL A 118 -6.37 4.02 -16.65
CA VAL A 118 -6.59 4.59 -17.99
C VAL A 118 -7.68 5.65 -17.90
N LYS A 119 -7.29 6.93 -17.90
CA LYS A 119 -8.19 8.09 -17.78
C LYS A 119 -7.89 9.07 -18.93
N PRO A 120 -8.39 8.81 -20.13
CA PRO A 120 -8.02 9.56 -21.35
C PRO A 120 -8.39 11.06 -21.28
N ASN A 121 -9.53 11.38 -20.65
CA ASN A 121 -9.99 12.75 -20.52
C ASN A 121 -9.06 13.64 -19.68
N GLN A 122 -8.42 13.06 -18.66
CA GLN A 122 -7.44 13.73 -17.81
C GLN A 122 -6.01 13.52 -18.30
N LYS A 123 -5.78 12.69 -19.33
CA LYS A 123 -4.46 12.24 -19.78
C LYS A 123 -3.66 11.59 -18.66
N VAL A 124 -4.31 10.77 -17.83
CA VAL A 124 -3.68 10.07 -16.71
C VAL A 124 -3.67 8.59 -17.01
N TYR A 125 -2.47 8.03 -17.14
CA TYR A 125 -2.19 6.63 -17.43
C TYR A 125 -1.20 6.11 -16.41
N GLY A 126 -1.28 4.84 -16.02
CA GLY A 126 -0.33 4.29 -15.07
C GLY A 126 -0.70 2.92 -14.55
N LEU A 127 -0.03 2.53 -13.48
CA LEU A 127 -0.22 1.25 -12.77
C LEU A 127 -0.21 1.48 -11.28
N VAL A 128 -1.09 0.77 -10.57
CA VAL A 128 -1.02 0.59 -9.12
C VAL A 128 -0.53 -0.82 -8.86
N TYR A 129 0.50 -0.95 -8.04
CA TYR A 129 1.03 -2.20 -7.52
C TYR A 129 0.50 -2.40 -6.11
N ASP A 130 -0.28 -3.44 -5.90
CA ASP A 130 -0.81 -3.87 -4.61
C ASP A 130 0.04 -5.05 -4.13
N ILE A 131 0.91 -4.81 -3.18
CA ILE A 131 1.96 -5.73 -2.75
C ILE A 131 1.52 -6.40 -1.46
N GLU A 132 1.05 -7.62 -1.55
CA GLU A 132 0.65 -8.41 -0.41
C GLU A 132 1.86 -9.02 0.31
N GLY A 133 1.74 -9.25 1.61
CA GLY A 133 2.80 -9.83 2.42
C GLY A 133 3.51 -8.84 3.32
N ASN A 134 4.74 -9.17 3.73
CA ASN A 134 5.53 -8.35 4.66
C ASN A 134 6.45 -7.36 3.93
N ALA A 135 5.90 -6.69 2.91
CA ALA A 135 6.62 -5.68 2.15
C ALA A 135 6.75 -4.35 2.92
N ALA A 136 7.85 -3.64 2.71
CA ALA A 136 8.07 -2.33 3.33
C ALA A 136 7.13 -1.25 2.78
N SER A 137 6.61 -1.43 1.57
CA SER A 137 5.60 -0.59 0.94
C SER A 137 4.56 -1.49 0.30
N SER A 138 3.34 -1.46 0.83
CA SER A 138 2.26 -2.34 0.38
C SER A 138 1.48 -1.80 -0.81
N VAL A 139 1.52 -0.48 -1.05
CA VAL A 139 0.88 0.14 -2.21
C VAL A 139 1.86 1.08 -2.86
N GLN A 140 2.11 0.86 -4.14
CA GLN A 140 2.90 1.76 -4.98
C GLN A 140 2.14 2.04 -6.27
N PHE A 141 2.43 3.16 -6.90
CA PHE A 141 1.86 3.47 -8.20
C PHE A 141 2.78 4.39 -8.99
N TYR A 142 2.58 4.44 -10.28
CA TYR A 142 3.02 5.56 -11.09
C TYR A 142 1.89 6.05 -11.99
N LEU A 143 1.91 7.35 -12.30
CA LEU A 143 0.97 8.02 -13.18
C LEU A 143 1.76 8.92 -14.14
N THR A 144 1.30 9.01 -15.37
CA THR A 144 1.93 9.81 -16.41
C THR A 144 0.93 10.29 -17.45
N ASP A 145 1.22 11.40 -18.11
CA ASP A 145 0.58 11.82 -19.36
C ASP A 145 1.32 11.30 -20.60
N SER A 146 2.39 10.54 -20.39
CA SER A 146 3.30 10.00 -21.38
C SER A 146 4.17 11.04 -22.11
N VAL A 147 4.00 12.33 -21.84
CA VAL A 147 4.65 13.41 -22.60
C VAL A 147 5.50 14.32 -21.72
N LYS A 148 4.95 14.81 -20.60
CA LYS A 148 5.59 15.82 -19.77
C LYS A 148 5.71 15.43 -18.29
N HIS A 149 4.78 14.64 -17.78
CA HIS A 149 4.59 14.42 -16.37
C HIS A 149 4.71 12.96 -15.99
N PHE A 150 5.51 12.68 -14.96
CA PHE A 150 5.59 11.38 -14.32
C PHE A 150 5.55 11.56 -12.81
N LEU A 151 4.61 10.92 -12.14
CA LEU A 151 4.42 10.93 -10.71
C LEU A 151 4.45 9.50 -10.20
N ARG A 152 5.32 9.21 -9.23
CA ARG A 152 5.35 7.93 -8.52
C ARG A 152 4.91 8.15 -7.08
N GLY A 153 4.09 7.25 -6.56
CA GLY A 153 3.69 7.22 -5.17
C GLY A 153 4.03 5.89 -4.50
N ALA A 154 4.35 5.95 -3.21
CA ALA A 154 4.59 4.76 -2.40
C ALA A 154 4.17 4.99 -0.95
N LEU A 155 3.36 4.06 -0.41
CA LEU A 155 2.87 4.10 0.97
C LEU A 155 3.87 3.42 1.89
N TYR A 156 4.31 4.12 2.92
CA TYR A 156 5.22 3.62 3.94
C TYR A 156 4.63 3.74 5.35
N PHE A 157 4.82 2.71 6.15
CA PHE A 157 4.55 2.73 7.59
C PHE A 157 5.87 2.80 8.35
N ASN A 158 5.94 3.67 9.36
CA ASN A 158 7.08 3.74 10.27
C ASN A 158 6.96 2.64 11.35
N SER A 159 6.96 1.39 10.89
CA SER A 159 6.91 0.18 11.71
C SER A 159 7.50 -0.98 10.93
N GLN A 160 7.82 -2.06 11.62
CA GLN A 160 8.21 -3.30 10.94
C GLN A 160 7.04 -3.82 10.08
N PRO A 161 7.31 -4.21 8.83
CA PRO A 161 6.29 -4.78 7.97
C PRO A 161 5.69 -6.04 8.60
N ASN A 162 4.38 -6.03 8.79
CA ASN A 162 3.61 -7.15 9.32
C ASN A 162 2.19 -7.08 8.75
N LYS A 163 1.90 -7.95 7.77
CA LYS A 163 0.61 -7.96 7.08
C LYS A 163 -0.57 -8.22 8.03
N ASP A 164 -0.35 -9.06 9.05
CA ASP A 164 -1.40 -9.43 9.99
C ASP A 164 -1.84 -8.26 10.87
N SER A 165 -0.95 -7.32 11.20
CA SER A 165 -1.27 -6.16 12.03
C SER A 165 -1.54 -4.90 11.23
N LEU A 166 -0.90 -4.72 10.08
CA LEU A 166 -1.06 -3.53 9.24
C LEU A 166 -2.19 -3.66 8.21
N GLY A 167 -2.69 -4.87 7.92
CA GLY A 167 -3.71 -5.11 6.90
C GLY A 167 -4.88 -4.12 6.93
N PRO A 168 -5.58 -3.91 8.05
CA PRO A 168 -6.68 -2.95 8.13
C PRO A 168 -6.27 -1.51 7.80
N ALA A 169 -5.04 -1.10 8.18
CA ALA A 169 -4.52 0.23 7.88
C ALA A 169 -4.14 0.35 6.39
N ILE A 170 -3.53 -0.68 5.83
CA ILE A 170 -3.20 -0.74 4.40
C ILE A 170 -4.48 -0.59 3.56
N ASP A 171 -5.52 -1.36 3.88
CA ASP A 171 -6.81 -1.31 3.18
C ASP A 171 -7.51 0.06 3.32
N PHE A 172 -7.37 0.67 4.49
CA PHE A 172 -7.89 2.00 4.72
C PHE A 172 -7.19 3.05 3.85
N PHE A 173 -5.86 3.14 3.88
CA PHE A 173 -5.10 4.13 3.12
C PHE A 173 -5.06 3.84 1.62
N ARG A 174 -5.16 2.56 1.22
CA ARG A 174 -5.31 2.19 -0.19
C ARG A 174 -6.50 2.88 -0.86
N LYS A 175 -7.63 2.99 -0.17
CA LYS A 175 -8.81 3.71 -0.67
C LYS A 175 -8.53 5.20 -0.85
N ASP A 176 -7.74 5.81 0.03
CA ASP A 176 -7.35 7.22 -0.11
C ASP A 176 -6.40 7.44 -1.28
N ILE A 177 -5.48 6.49 -1.51
CA ILE A 177 -4.58 6.52 -2.67
C ILE A 177 -5.38 6.39 -3.97
N LEU A 178 -6.35 5.49 -4.04
CA LEU A 178 -7.21 5.35 -5.22
C LEU A 178 -8.04 6.62 -5.46
N HIS A 179 -8.53 7.27 -4.40
CA HIS A 179 -9.22 8.57 -4.52
C HIS A 179 -8.29 9.68 -5.02
N LEU A 180 -7.05 9.74 -4.53
CA LEU A 180 -6.02 10.65 -5.03
C LEU A 180 -5.79 10.44 -6.54
N ILE A 181 -5.64 9.19 -6.97
CA ILE A 181 -5.46 8.82 -8.39
C ILE A 181 -6.67 9.23 -9.22
N GLU A 182 -7.89 9.05 -8.66
CA GLU A 182 -9.14 9.40 -9.32
C GLU A 182 -9.27 10.92 -9.55
N THR A 183 -8.80 11.72 -8.62
CA THR A 183 -8.90 13.19 -8.63
C THR A 183 -7.67 13.90 -9.17
N LEU A 184 -6.65 13.14 -9.62
CA LEU A 184 -5.40 13.73 -10.12
C LEU A 184 -5.62 14.45 -11.44
N HIS A 185 -5.08 15.68 -11.51
CA HIS A 185 -4.96 16.51 -12.70
C HIS A 185 -3.53 16.99 -12.88
N TRP A 186 -3.10 17.06 -14.14
CA TRP A 186 -1.86 17.74 -14.54
C TRP A 186 -2.13 19.24 -14.75
N ASN A 187 -1.21 20.09 -14.26
CA ASN A 187 -1.29 21.57 -14.35
C ASN A 187 -0.35 22.11 -15.44
#